data_f5b1c067b753f0d0dbbda83a6e6a1f16
#
_entry.id   f5b1c067b753f0d0dbbda83a6e6a1f16
#
_cell.length_a   1.000
_cell.length_b   1.000
_cell.length_c   1.000
_cell.angle_alpha   90.00
_cell.angle_beta   90.00
_cell.angle_gamma   90.00
#
_symmetry.space_group_name_H-M   'P 1'
#
loop_
_entity.id
_entity.type
_entity.pdbx_description
1 polymer ?
#
loop_
_entity_poly.entity_id
_entity_poly.type
_entity_poly.pdbx_seq_one_letter_code
_entity_poly.pdbx_strand_id
1 'polypeptide(L)' 'MSKHDLTIFRYSTILTLTRNGISTLAELEQMTNEDIGRLRGIGKRGYDEILTVLGRQNEQQERGV' A
#
# COMPACT_ATOMS: atom_id res chain seq x y z
N MET A 1 -11.87 11.13 13.18
CA MET A 1 -11.12 10.67 12.35
C MET A 1 -11.26 9.26 12.07
N SER A 2 -11.37 8.90 10.92
CA SER A 2 -11.61 7.56 10.54
C SER A 2 -10.36 6.76 10.55
N LYS A 3 -10.45 5.55 10.96
CA LYS A 3 -9.34 4.70 10.93
C LYS A 3 -9.10 4.24 9.56
N HIS A 4 -9.99 4.54 8.62
CA HIS A 4 -9.85 4.06 7.28
C HIS A 4 -9.23 5.12 6.38
N ASP A 5 -8.81 6.26 6.95
CA ASP A 5 -8.19 7.26 6.12
C ASP A 5 -6.81 6.85 5.72
N LEU A 6 -6.33 7.37 4.64
CA LEU A 6 -5.00 7.07 4.18
C LEU A 6 -3.94 7.89 4.89
N THR A 7 -4.34 8.71 5.85
CA THR A 7 -3.37 9.57 6.53
C THR A 7 -2.35 8.81 7.34
N ILE A 8 -2.56 7.52 7.50
CA ILE A 8 -1.60 6.70 8.19
C ILE A 8 -0.35 6.52 7.36
N PHE A 9 -0.41 6.84 6.06
CA PHE A 9 0.73 6.67 5.18
C PHE A 9 1.49 7.97 4.99
N ARG A 10 2.68 7.90 4.44
CA ARG A 10 3.44 9.08 4.13
C ARG A 10 2.72 9.83 3.04
N TYR A 11 3.00 11.12 2.98
CA TYR A 11 2.33 11.96 2.01
C TYR A 11 2.54 11.47 0.57
N SER A 12 3.76 11.05 0.23
CA SER A 12 4.02 10.60 -1.12
C SER A 12 3.22 9.34 -1.44
N THR A 13 3.01 8.47 -0.45
CA THR A 13 2.24 7.27 -0.67
C THR A 13 0.76 7.65 -0.84
N ILE A 14 0.28 8.62 -0.08
CA ILE A 14 -1.10 9.06 -0.22
C ILE A 14 -1.33 9.60 -1.62
N LEU A 15 -0.38 10.38 -2.15
CA LEU A 15 -0.54 10.92 -3.48
C LEU A 15 -0.59 9.81 -4.52
N THR A 16 0.26 8.80 -4.36
CA THR A 16 0.28 7.69 -5.30
C THR A 16 -1.06 6.95 -5.27
N LEU A 17 -1.56 6.69 -4.07
CA LEU A 17 -2.83 5.98 -3.96
C LEU A 17 -3.97 6.81 -4.54
N THR A 18 -3.98 8.10 -4.25
CA THR A 18 -5.03 8.96 -4.77
C THR A 18 -5.01 9.00 -6.28
N ARG A 19 -3.84 9.04 -6.88
CA ARG A 19 -3.73 9.06 -8.32
C ARG A 19 -4.22 7.77 -8.95
N ASN A 20 -4.26 6.71 -8.18
CA ASN A 20 -4.75 5.43 -8.67
C ASN A 20 -6.22 5.22 -8.29
N GLY A 21 -6.87 6.25 -7.80
CA GLY A 21 -8.29 6.15 -7.48
C GLY A 21 -8.60 5.49 -6.16
N ILE A 22 -7.61 5.35 -5.29
CA ILE A 22 -7.81 4.71 -4.00
C ILE A 22 -7.93 5.80 -2.96
N SER A 23 -9.02 5.80 -2.23
CA SER A 23 -9.25 6.81 -1.23
C SER A 23 -9.42 6.29 0.19
N THR A 24 -9.47 5.00 0.39
CA THR A 24 -9.63 4.46 1.74
C THR A 24 -8.75 3.25 1.97
N LEU A 25 -8.46 2.99 3.22
CA LEU A 25 -7.66 1.83 3.56
C LEU A 25 -8.43 0.55 3.23
N ALA A 26 -9.74 0.58 3.35
CA ALA A 26 -10.54 -0.58 3.05
C ALA A 26 -10.36 -1.02 1.60
N GLU A 27 -10.16 -0.08 0.70
CA GLU A 27 -9.95 -0.43 -0.68
C GLU A 27 -8.64 -1.19 -0.84
N LEU A 28 -7.62 -0.79 -0.10
CA LEU A 28 -6.35 -1.49 -0.15
C LEU A 28 -6.47 -2.89 0.43
N GLU A 29 -7.30 -3.04 1.44
CA GLU A 29 -7.44 -4.35 2.05
C GLU A 29 -8.06 -5.35 1.11
N GLN A 30 -8.80 -4.88 0.11
CA GLN A 30 -9.41 -5.76 -0.84
C GLN A 30 -8.45 -6.13 -1.98
N MET A 31 -7.30 -5.49 -2.04
CA MET A 31 -6.37 -5.73 -3.14
C MET A 31 -5.36 -6.80 -2.75
N THR A 32 -4.92 -7.55 -3.74
CA THR A 32 -3.87 -8.53 -3.47
C THR A 32 -2.55 -7.82 -3.47
N ASN A 33 -1.51 -8.48 -2.98
CA ASN A 33 -0.18 -7.89 -2.98
C ASN A 33 0.24 -7.57 -4.41
N GLU A 34 -0.14 -8.44 -5.34
CA GLU A 34 0.21 -8.22 -6.72
C GLU A 34 -0.46 -6.98 -7.25
N ASP A 35 -1.72 -6.76 -6.91
CA ASP A 35 -2.43 -5.58 -7.36
C ASP A 35 -1.79 -4.32 -6.81
N ILE A 36 -1.37 -4.35 -5.56
CA ILE A 36 -0.74 -3.21 -4.95
C ILE A 36 0.57 -2.90 -5.67
N GLY A 37 1.30 -3.94 -6.02
CA GLY A 37 2.57 -3.73 -6.71
C GLY A 37 2.42 -3.17 -8.10
N ARG A 38 1.22 -3.24 -8.67
CA ARG A 38 1.00 -2.72 -10.00
C ARG A 38 0.48 -1.31 -10.03
N LEU A 39 0.29 -0.68 -8.87
CA LEU A 39 -0.20 0.67 -8.85
C LEU A 39 0.81 1.60 -9.53
N ARG A 40 0.29 2.50 -10.37
CA ARG A 40 1.16 3.39 -11.08
C ARG A 40 1.90 4.27 -10.14
N GLY A 41 3.18 4.38 -10.28
CA GLY A 41 3.98 5.25 -9.44
C GLY A 41 4.34 4.69 -8.08
N ILE A 42 3.98 3.43 -7.81
CA ILE A 42 4.28 2.89 -6.52
C ILE A 42 5.73 2.46 -6.52
N GLY A 43 6.53 2.89 -5.60
CA GLY A 43 7.90 2.46 -5.52
C GLY A 43 8.01 1.37 -4.49
N LYS A 44 9.20 0.83 -4.32
CA LYS A 44 9.42 -0.22 -3.38
C LYS A 44 9.08 0.22 -1.97
N ARG A 45 9.43 1.45 -1.60
CA ARG A 45 9.11 1.91 -0.31
C ARG A 45 7.62 2.04 -0.08
N GLY A 46 6.88 2.54 -1.06
CA GLY A 46 5.44 2.67 -0.92
C GLY A 46 4.80 1.30 -0.81
N TYR A 47 5.28 0.38 -1.62
CA TYR A 47 4.74 -0.97 -1.59
C TYR A 47 4.98 -1.59 -0.21
N ASP A 48 6.21 -1.48 0.32
CA ASP A 48 6.52 -2.05 1.62
C ASP A 48 5.71 -1.37 2.72
N GLU A 49 5.54 -0.07 2.62
CA GLU A 49 4.79 0.66 3.61
C GLU A 49 3.35 0.18 3.64
N ILE A 50 2.73 -0.01 2.49
CA ILE A 50 1.36 -0.45 2.41
C ILE A 50 1.24 -1.85 3.00
N LEU A 51 2.13 -2.75 2.65
CA LEU A 51 2.03 -4.10 3.17
C LEU A 51 2.21 -4.11 4.68
N THR A 52 3.10 -3.27 5.19
CA THR A 52 3.33 -3.21 6.62
C THR A 52 2.07 -2.73 7.33
N VAL A 53 1.43 -1.71 6.82
CA VAL A 53 0.23 -1.19 7.43
C VAL A 53 -0.90 -2.22 7.38
N LEU A 54 -0.98 -2.98 6.29
CA LEU A 54 -2.01 -3.99 6.15
C LEU A 54 -1.68 -5.25 6.95
N GLY A 55 -0.50 -5.32 7.52
CA GLY A 55 -0.13 -6.50 8.29
C GLY A 55 0.28 -7.67 7.43
N ARG A 56 0.69 -7.42 6.18
CA ARG A 56 1.06 -8.50 5.29
C ARG A 56 2.56 -8.57 5.17
N GLN A 57 3.05 -9.73 4.80
CA GLN A 57 4.46 -9.88 4.59
C GLN A 57 4.81 -9.70 3.15
N ASN A 58 5.99 -9.15 2.91
CA ASN A 58 6.47 -8.98 1.56
C ASN A 58 7.08 -10.30 1.16
N GLU A 59 6.46 -10.97 0.21
CA GLU A 59 6.92 -12.25 -0.20
C GLU A 59 8.32 -12.27 -0.73
N GLN A 60 8.80 -11.18 -1.26
CA GLN A 60 10.13 -11.22 -1.76
C GLN A 60 11.16 -11.34 -0.71
N GLN A 61 10.88 -10.97 0.48
CA GLN A 61 11.85 -11.11 1.49
C GLN A 61 12.14 -12.49 1.87
N GLU A 62 11.23 -13.35 1.68
CA GLU A 62 11.47 -14.70 2.02
C GLU A 62 12.48 -15.34 1.31
N ARG A 63 12.75 -14.97 0.15
CA ARG A 63 13.65 -15.66 -0.57
C ARG A 63 14.92 -15.43 -0.11
N GLY A 64 15.22 -14.43 0.51
CA GLY A 64 16.53 -14.19 0.89
C GLY A 64 17.05 -15.10 1.90
N VAL A 65 16.28 -15.89 2.35
CA VAL A 65 16.71 -16.74 3.39
C VAL A 65 17.53 -17.79 2.95
#